data_f6408ca2b82ac758c531fb71b8cd6f66
#
_entry.id   f6408ca2b82ac758c531fb71b8cd6f66
#
_cell.length_a   1.000
_cell.length_b   1.000
_cell.length_c   1.000
_cell.angle_alpha   90.00
_cell.angle_beta   90.00
_cell.angle_gamma   90.00
#
_symmetry.space_group_name_H-M   'P 1'
#
loop_
_entity.id
_entity.type
_entity.pdbx_description
1 polymer ?
#
loop_
_entity_poly.entity_id
_entity_poly.type
_entity_poly.pdbx_seq_one_letter_code
_entity_poly.pdbx_strand_id
1 'polypeptide(L)'
;MGKIMAVNISEKKGTQKKNVHSARLMEEFGIEKDAHAGKWHRQVSLLSYEKIEEFKAKGAPIEDGAFGENLIVSGYDLKALPVGTRLRSGEVLLEVTQIGKKCHSGCEIYKIMGDCIMPREGIFAEVLTGGMIRVGDCVEVVMPQEDRPYSVAVITLSDKAFAGERDDLSGPAIEKILKDSEEKDHIRFDIKETILLPDGEEGLKKQLIRLADQRQVDLILTTGGTGFAPRDMTPEATN
;
A
#
# COMPACT_ATOMS: atom_id res chain seq x y z
N MET A 1 -6.26 -22.44 4.89
CA MET A 1 -5.45 -21.86 5.96
C MET A 1 -4.03 -21.74 5.43
N GLY A 2 -3.48 -20.55 5.41
CA GLY A 2 -2.12 -20.31 4.92
C GLY A 2 -1.07 -20.55 5.98
N LYS A 3 0.20 -20.44 5.57
CA LYS A 3 1.36 -20.56 6.48
C LYS A 3 2.43 -19.55 6.15
N ILE A 4 3.14 -19.09 7.15
CA ILE A 4 4.38 -18.32 7.00
C ILE A 4 5.50 -19.26 6.54
N MET A 5 6.04 -19.00 5.36
CA MET A 5 7.12 -19.79 4.77
C MET A 5 8.49 -19.15 5.03
N ALA A 6 8.55 -17.82 5.12
CA ALA A 6 9.77 -17.10 5.47
C ALA A 6 9.43 -15.79 6.19
N VAL A 7 10.35 -15.35 7.06
CA VAL A 7 10.33 -14.05 7.75
C VAL A 7 11.66 -13.36 7.43
N ASN A 8 11.61 -12.30 6.62
CA ASN A 8 12.79 -11.67 6.04
C ASN A 8 12.94 -10.22 6.52
N ILE A 9 14.16 -9.82 6.86
CA ILE A 9 14.53 -8.45 7.22
C ILE A 9 15.80 -8.02 6.50
N SER A 10 15.99 -6.71 6.39
CA SER A 10 17.26 -6.11 5.99
C SER A 10 17.61 -4.95 6.92
N GLU A 11 18.89 -4.82 7.25
CA GLU A 11 19.37 -3.71 8.11
C GLU A 11 19.49 -2.38 7.35
N LYS A 12 19.54 -2.45 6.00
CA LYS A 12 19.70 -1.27 5.13
C LYS A 12 18.67 -1.27 4.00
N LYS A 13 18.13 -0.09 3.69
CA LYS A 13 17.25 0.08 2.52
C LYS A 13 17.99 -0.23 1.23
N GLY A 14 17.28 -0.85 0.27
CA GLY A 14 17.84 -1.20 -1.05
C GLY A 14 18.74 -2.43 -1.08
N THR A 15 18.86 -3.16 0.03
CA THR A 15 19.56 -4.45 0.09
C THR A 15 18.56 -5.61 0.11
N GLN A 16 19.02 -6.78 -0.34
CA GLN A 16 18.26 -8.02 -0.23
C GLN A 16 17.95 -8.31 1.26
N LYS A 17 16.72 -8.75 1.53
CA LYS A 17 16.34 -9.23 2.86
C LYS A 17 16.84 -10.66 3.07
N LYS A 18 17.04 -11.03 4.34
CA LYS A 18 17.50 -12.35 4.74
C LYS A 18 16.47 -13.01 5.64
N ASN A 19 16.23 -14.30 5.46
CA ASN A 19 15.34 -15.06 6.32
C ASN A 19 15.93 -15.19 7.73
N VAL A 20 15.22 -14.66 8.72
CA VAL A 20 15.60 -14.72 10.15
C VAL A 20 14.75 -15.72 10.93
N HIS A 21 13.88 -16.47 10.24
CA HIS A 21 12.97 -17.48 10.76
C HIS A 21 11.90 -16.97 11.75
N SER A 22 12.18 -15.93 12.50
CA SER A 22 11.23 -15.31 13.42
C SER A 22 11.58 -13.84 13.64
N ALA A 23 10.55 -13.02 13.84
CA ALA A 23 10.74 -11.60 14.16
C ALA A 23 9.57 -11.09 15.02
N ARG A 24 9.81 -9.98 15.72
CA ARG A 24 8.77 -9.24 16.42
C ARG A 24 8.19 -8.18 15.50
N LEU A 25 6.87 -8.14 15.40
CA LEU A 25 6.13 -7.06 14.78
C LEU A 25 5.71 -6.07 15.85
N MET A 26 5.86 -4.79 15.53
CA MET A 26 5.48 -3.68 16.40
C MET A 26 4.29 -2.95 15.80
N GLU A 27 3.29 -2.71 16.62
CA GLU A 27 2.07 -1.99 16.27
C GLU A 27 2.39 -0.63 15.66
N GLU A 28 1.70 -0.24 14.59
CA GLU A 28 1.88 0.99 13.82
C GLU A 28 3.32 1.27 13.32
N PHE A 29 4.17 0.24 13.27
CA PHE A 29 5.58 0.45 12.92
C PHE A 29 6.11 -0.59 11.91
N GLY A 30 5.83 -1.89 12.09
CA GLY A 30 6.31 -2.97 11.24
C GLY A 30 7.25 -3.94 11.96
N ILE A 31 8.19 -4.55 11.22
CA ILE A 31 9.09 -5.57 11.78
C ILE A 31 10.28 -4.91 12.48
N GLU A 32 10.52 -5.32 13.72
CA GLU A 32 11.67 -4.85 14.51
C GLU A 32 12.99 -5.12 13.76
N LYS A 33 13.87 -4.12 13.72
CA LYS A 33 15.18 -4.12 13.02
C LYS A 33 15.11 -4.22 11.49
N ASP A 34 13.92 -4.15 10.87
CA ASP A 34 13.85 -4.02 9.41
C ASP A 34 14.02 -2.56 8.99
N ALA A 35 14.86 -2.31 8.00
CA ALA A 35 15.16 -0.95 7.52
C ALA A 35 13.94 -0.22 6.90
N HIS A 36 12.88 -0.95 6.52
CA HIS A 36 11.66 -0.38 5.94
C HIS A 36 10.55 -0.15 6.98
N ALA A 37 10.76 -0.58 8.24
CA ALA A 37 9.83 -0.32 9.32
C ALA A 37 9.68 1.20 9.56
N GLY A 38 8.48 1.64 9.95
CA GLY A 38 8.18 3.05 10.19
C GLY A 38 6.68 3.33 10.16
N LYS A 39 6.30 4.55 10.55
CA LYS A 39 4.91 5.02 10.57
C LYS A 39 4.44 5.39 9.14
N TRP A 40 4.05 4.43 8.37
CA TRP A 40 3.54 4.57 7.02
C TRP A 40 2.74 3.32 6.62
N HIS A 41 1.96 3.40 5.56
CA HIS A 41 1.05 2.32 5.14
C HIS A 41 1.73 1.07 4.54
N ARG A 42 3.04 1.03 4.36
CA ARG A 42 3.77 -0.14 3.84
C ARG A 42 4.78 -0.66 4.86
N GLN A 43 4.32 -0.90 6.07
CA GLN A 43 5.17 -1.34 7.19
C GLN A 43 5.73 -2.75 6.97
N VAL A 44 4.91 -3.63 6.37
CA VAL A 44 5.26 -5.02 6.07
C VAL A 44 4.92 -5.33 4.63
N SER A 45 5.84 -5.94 3.90
CA SER A 45 5.62 -6.40 2.52
C SER A 45 5.48 -7.91 2.47
N LEU A 46 4.49 -8.41 1.70
CA LEU A 46 4.18 -9.83 1.61
C LEU A 46 4.16 -10.30 0.16
N LEU A 47 4.56 -11.55 -0.07
CA LEU A 47 4.45 -12.26 -1.35
C LEU A 47 3.88 -13.67 -1.14
N SER A 48 3.08 -14.14 -2.11
CA SER A 48 2.64 -15.54 -2.15
C SER A 48 3.81 -16.47 -2.46
N TYR A 49 3.95 -17.52 -1.67
CA TYR A 49 4.95 -18.57 -1.88
C TYR A 49 4.84 -19.18 -3.28
N GLU A 50 3.62 -19.48 -3.71
CA GLU A 50 3.32 -20.06 -5.01
C GLU A 50 3.81 -19.19 -6.16
N LYS A 51 3.68 -17.86 -6.05
CA LYS A 51 4.18 -16.90 -7.06
C LYS A 51 5.70 -16.83 -7.11
N ILE A 52 6.35 -17.02 -5.98
CA ILE A 52 7.82 -17.11 -5.92
C ILE A 52 8.28 -18.41 -6.60
N GLU A 53 7.62 -19.54 -6.32
CA GLU A 53 7.97 -20.82 -6.94
C GLU A 53 7.72 -20.82 -8.48
N GLU A 54 6.59 -20.24 -8.93
CA GLU A 54 6.34 -20.03 -10.36
C GLU A 54 7.46 -19.19 -11.03
N PHE A 55 8.01 -18.22 -10.31
CA PHE A 55 9.09 -17.39 -10.82
C PHE A 55 10.43 -18.14 -10.82
N LYS A 56 10.73 -18.89 -9.77
CA LYS A 56 11.91 -19.77 -9.69
C LYS A 56 11.96 -20.81 -10.83
N ALA A 57 10.79 -21.35 -11.19
CA ALA A 57 10.68 -22.32 -12.30
C ALA A 57 11.10 -21.73 -13.67
N LYS A 58 11.22 -20.41 -13.81
CA LYS A 58 11.76 -19.74 -15.00
C LYS A 58 13.29 -19.77 -15.07
N GLY A 59 13.97 -20.39 -14.10
CA GLY A 59 15.41 -20.66 -14.12
C GLY A 59 16.28 -19.71 -13.31
N ALA A 60 15.70 -18.90 -12.40
CA ALA A 60 16.50 -18.04 -11.54
C ALA A 60 16.81 -18.68 -10.18
N PRO A 61 18.04 -18.58 -9.70
CA PRO A 61 18.39 -18.90 -8.32
C PRO A 61 17.88 -17.76 -7.41
N ILE A 62 16.68 -17.90 -6.86
CA ILE A 62 16.06 -16.91 -5.99
C ILE A 62 16.02 -17.45 -4.57
N GLU A 63 16.59 -16.71 -3.64
CA GLU A 63 16.50 -16.94 -2.21
C GLU A 63 15.33 -16.15 -1.60
N ASP A 64 14.89 -16.53 -0.40
CA ASP A 64 13.91 -15.79 0.37
C ASP A 64 14.41 -14.35 0.62
N GLY A 65 13.50 -13.37 0.50
CA GLY A 65 13.85 -11.96 0.67
C GLY A 65 14.42 -11.27 -0.57
N ALA A 66 14.60 -11.99 -1.68
CA ALA A 66 15.21 -11.48 -2.89
C ALA A 66 14.42 -10.33 -3.54
N PHE A 67 13.08 -10.37 -3.50
CA PHE A 67 12.22 -9.31 -4.01
C PHE A 67 12.02 -8.14 -3.03
N GLY A 68 12.64 -8.23 -1.84
CA GLY A 68 12.49 -7.26 -0.75
C GLY A 68 11.24 -7.48 0.11
N GLU A 69 10.59 -8.63 -0.04
CA GLU A 69 9.46 -9.03 0.79
C GLU A 69 9.89 -9.37 2.23
N ASN A 70 9.02 -9.03 3.19
CA ASN A 70 9.21 -9.38 4.59
C ASN A 70 8.64 -10.77 4.90
N LEU A 71 7.43 -11.03 4.47
CA LEU A 71 6.75 -12.30 4.73
C LEU A 71 6.47 -13.02 3.42
N ILE A 72 6.80 -14.31 3.40
CA ILE A 72 6.37 -15.23 2.35
C ILE A 72 5.25 -16.09 2.95
N VAL A 73 4.08 -16.07 2.31
CA VAL A 73 2.88 -16.75 2.80
C VAL A 73 2.39 -17.74 1.76
N SER A 74 2.14 -18.99 2.14
CA SER A 74 1.54 -20.00 1.27
C SER A 74 0.03 -20.12 1.50
N GLY A 75 -0.67 -20.68 0.51
CA GLY A 75 -2.08 -21.05 0.62
C GLY A 75 -3.06 -19.94 0.29
N TYR A 76 -2.57 -18.77 -0.15
CA TYR A 76 -3.39 -17.66 -0.60
C TYR A 76 -2.80 -16.98 -1.84
N ASP A 77 -3.67 -16.60 -2.77
CA ASP A 77 -3.34 -15.58 -3.75
C ASP A 77 -3.48 -14.20 -3.07
N LEU A 78 -2.39 -13.72 -2.51
CA LEU A 78 -2.39 -12.49 -1.71
C LEU A 78 -2.84 -11.27 -2.51
N LYS A 79 -2.54 -11.21 -3.80
CA LYS A 79 -2.93 -10.11 -4.69
C LYS A 79 -4.45 -10.03 -4.88
N ALA A 80 -5.14 -11.15 -4.79
CA ALA A 80 -6.61 -11.20 -4.92
C ALA A 80 -7.33 -10.72 -3.64
N LEU A 81 -6.61 -10.50 -2.55
CA LEU A 81 -7.17 -10.00 -1.31
C LEU A 81 -7.37 -8.47 -1.41
N PRO A 82 -8.61 -7.95 -1.23
CA PRO A 82 -8.83 -6.52 -1.29
C PRO A 82 -8.13 -5.77 -0.16
N VAL A 83 -7.82 -4.50 -0.38
CA VAL A 83 -7.35 -3.59 0.69
C VAL A 83 -8.37 -3.54 1.82
N GLY A 84 -7.90 -3.50 3.08
CA GLY A 84 -8.71 -3.66 4.28
C GLY A 84 -8.86 -5.11 4.74
N THR A 85 -8.45 -6.10 3.94
CA THR A 85 -8.38 -7.50 4.38
C THR A 85 -7.39 -7.63 5.53
N ARG A 86 -7.77 -8.37 6.56
CA ARG A 86 -6.91 -8.63 7.71
C ARG A 86 -6.31 -10.03 7.64
N LEU A 87 -5.02 -10.13 7.96
CA LEU A 87 -4.27 -11.37 8.07
C LEU A 87 -3.91 -11.58 9.54
N ARG A 88 -4.41 -12.66 10.13
CA ARG A 88 -4.15 -13.02 11.53
C ARG A 88 -3.16 -14.17 11.60
N SER A 89 -2.15 -14.03 12.44
CA SER A 89 -1.20 -15.12 12.78
C SER A 89 -0.92 -15.10 14.28
N GLY A 90 -1.56 -16.00 15.02
CA GLY A 90 -1.56 -15.95 16.48
C GLY A 90 -2.17 -14.64 17.01
N GLU A 91 -1.39 -13.87 17.77
CA GLU A 91 -1.78 -12.54 18.27
C GLU A 91 -1.55 -11.41 17.25
N VAL A 92 -0.69 -11.65 16.26
CA VAL A 92 -0.38 -10.66 15.23
C VAL A 92 -1.57 -10.45 14.31
N LEU A 93 -1.92 -9.17 14.09
CA LEU A 93 -2.96 -8.76 13.15
C LEU A 93 -2.38 -7.72 12.19
N LEU A 94 -2.40 -8.05 10.90
CA LEU A 94 -2.01 -7.17 9.81
C LEU A 94 -3.26 -6.73 9.04
N GLU A 95 -3.25 -5.52 8.48
CA GLU A 95 -4.28 -5.06 7.54
C GLU A 95 -3.63 -4.71 6.20
N VAL A 96 -4.13 -5.30 5.12
CA VAL A 96 -3.66 -5.00 3.76
C VAL A 96 -4.00 -3.56 3.42
N THR A 97 -3.00 -2.78 3.04
CA THR A 97 -3.12 -1.34 2.77
C THR A 97 -2.82 -0.96 1.33
N GLN A 98 -2.16 -1.85 0.58
CA GLN A 98 -1.81 -1.59 -0.82
C GLN A 98 -1.51 -2.89 -1.56
N ILE A 99 -1.93 -2.96 -2.83
CA ILE A 99 -1.60 -4.02 -3.78
C ILE A 99 -0.61 -3.47 -4.81
N GLY A 100 0.50 -4.20 -5.02
CA GLY A 100 1.55 -3.80 -5.94
C GLY A 100 2.28 -2.51 -5.53
N LYS A 101 3.29 -2.17 -6.29
CA LYS A 101 4.00 -0.88 -6.14
C LYS A 101 4.62 -0.45 -7.46
N LYS A 102 4.75 0.85 -7.68
CA LYS A 102 5.61 1.35 -8.75
C LYS A 102 7.08 1.10 -8.35
N CYS A 103 7.80 0.30 -9.13
CA CYS A 103 9.21 0.05 -8.89
C CYS A 103 10.04 1.06 -9.68
N HIS A 104 11.01 1.70 -9.03
CA HIS A 104 12.04 2.46 -9.74
C HIS A 104 13.03 1.45 -10.33
N SER A 105 13.31 1.55 -11.62
CA SER A 105 14.20 0.66 -12.36
C SER A 105 15.55 0.46 -11.64
N GLY A 106 16.00 -0.78 -11.49
CA GLY A 106 17.39 -1.07 -11.16
C GLY A 106 17.68 -1.87 -9.90
N CYS A 107 16.69 -2.55 -9.30
CA CYS A 107 17.00 -3.52 -8.26
C CYS A 107 17.78 -4.73 -8.86
N GLU A 108 18.54 -5.40 -8.01
CA GLU A 108 19.43 -6.49 -8.42
C GLU A 108 18.68 -7.63 -9.12
N ILE A 109 17.50 -8.01 -8.64
CA ILE A 109 16.64 -9.02 -9.26
C ILE A 109 16.21 -8.61 -10.67
N TYR A 110 15.77 -7.36 -10.85
CA TYR A 110 15.41 -6.88 -12.18
C TYR A 110 16.59 -6.89 -13.14
N LYS A 111 17.81 -6.60 -12.67
CA LYS A 111 19.04 -6.65 -13.49
C LYS A 111 19.39 -8.07 -13.92
N ILE A 112 19.18 -9.06 -13.03
CA ILE A 112 19.51 -10.47 -13.30
C ILE A 112 18.44 -11.11 -14.20
N MET A 113 17.16 -10.86 -13.90
CA MET A 113 16.03 -11.58 -14.52
C MET A 113 15.30 -10.81 -15.62
N GLY A 114 15.55 -9.51 -15.74
CA GLY A 114 14.75 -8.64 -16.61
C GLY A 114 13.30 -8.43 -16.13
N ASP A 115 12.91 -9.04 -15.00
CA ASP A 115 11.56 -8.99 -14.42
C ASP A 115 11.59 -9.04 -12.89
N CYS A 116 10.50 -8.58 -12.26
CA CYS A 116 10.29 -8.65 -10.82
C CYS A 116 8.80 -8.80 -10.51
N ILE A 117 8.43 -9.73 -9.64
CA ILE A 117 7.02 -9.98 -9.29
C ILE A 117 6.48 -9.00 -8.24
N MET A 118 7.33 -8.39 -7.42
CA MET A 118 6.89 -7.48 -6.34
C MET A 118 5.98 -6.32 -6.80
N PRO A 119 6.21 -5.68 -7.98
CA PRO A 119 5.32 -4.64 -8.47
C PRO A 119 3.89 -5.11 -8.76
N ARG A 120 3.73 -6.38 -9.14
CA ARG A 120 2.45 -6.94 -9.59
C ARG A 120 1.77 -7.84 -8.57
N GLU A 121 2.56 -8.61 -7.83
CA GLU A 121 2.06 -9.67 -6.94
C GLU A 121 2.27 -9.34 -5.45
N GLY A 122 3.11 -8.34 -5.15
CA GLY A 122 3.38 -7.95 -3.77
C GLY A 122 2.22 -7.18 -3.16
N ILE A 123 1.91 -7.46 -1.91
CA ILE A 123 1.00 -6.65 -1.11
C ILE A 123 1.74 -6.01 0.06
N PHE A 124 1.18 -4.96 0.61
CA PHE A 124 1.72 -4.25 1.76
C PHE A 124 0.66 -4.15 2.84
N ALA A 125 1.12 -4.18 4.08
CA ALA A 125 0.24 -4.15 5.23
C ALA A 125 0.78 -3.24 6.34
N GLU A 126 -0.14 -2.77 7.17
CA GLU A 126 0.12 -2.17 8.48
C GLU A 126 -0.03 -3.21 9.58
N VAL A 127 0.66 -3.01 10.69
CA VAL A 127 0.55 -3.85 11.88
C VAL A 127 -0.48 -3.23 12.82
N LEU A 128 -1.66 -3.85 12.91
CA LEU A 128 -2.73 -3.42 13.83
C LEU A 128 -2.51 -3.96 15.24
N THR A 129 -1.96 -5.16 15.36
CA THR A 129 -1.58 -5.75 16.65
C THR A 129 -0.23 -6.41 16.49
N GLY A 130 0.71 -6.03 17.34
CA GLY A 130 2.07 -6.56 17.35
C GLY A 130 2.15 -7.95 18.00
N GLY A 131 3.34 -8.56 17.91
CA GLY A 131 3.60 -9.89 18.47
C GLY A 131 4.75 -10.59 17.77
N MET A 132 4.98 -11.85 18.13
CA MET A 132 6.00 -12.69 17.48
C MET A 132 5.38 -13.44 16.31
N ILE A 133 6.09 -13.47 15.18
CA ILE A 133 5.76 -14.28 14.02
C ILE A 133 6.94 -15.22 13.69
N ARG A 134 6.64 -16.44 13.27
CA ARG A 134 7.64 -17.48 12.99
C ARG A 134 7.30 -18.21 11.71
N VAL A 135 8.33 -18.74 11.07
CA VAL A 135 8.15 -19.72 9.99
C VAL A 135 7.33 -20.91 10.51
N GLY A 136 6.33 -21.31 9.74
CA GLY A 136 5.38 -22.37 10.09
C GLY A 136 4.10 -21.91 10.78
N ASP A 137 4.04 -20.69 11.27
CA ASP A 137 2.82 -20.14 11.88
C ASP A 137 1.67 -20.11 10.86
N CYS A 138 0.47 -20.42 11.33
CA CYS A 138 -0.74 -20.37 10.50
C CYS A 138 -1.16 -18.93 10.25
N VAL A 139 -1.68 -18.69 9.05
CA VAL A 139 -2.28 -17.42 8.66
C VAL A 139 -3.75 -17.63 8.33
N GLU A 140 -4.60 -16.80 8.92
CA GLU A 140 -6.04 -16.74 8.66
C GLU A 140 -6.38 -15.42 7.97
N VAL A 141 -7.26 -15.49 6.97
CA VAL A 141 -7.80 -14.31 6.28
C VAL A 141 -9.12 -13.92 6.92
N VAL A 142 -9.22 -12.66 7.33
CA VAL A 142 -10.44 -12.02 7.83
C VAL A 142 -10.80 -10.90 6.85
N MET A 143 -11.87 -11.09 6.09
CA MET A 143 -12.32 -10.09 5.10
C MET A 143 -12.69 -8.76 5.78
N PRO A 144 -12.65 -7.64 5.06
CA PRO A 144 -13.08 -6.35 5.57
C PRO A 144 -14.52 -6.41 6.08
N GLN A 145 -14.80 -5.70 7.18
CA GLN A 145 -16.15 -5.58 7.71
C GLN A 145 -17.00 -4.69 6.81
N GLU A 146 -18.26 -5.06 6.58
CA GLU A 146 -19.19 -4.29 5.74
C GLU A 146 -19.52 -2.91 6.32
N ASP A 147 -19.49 -2.76 7.65
CA ASP A 147 -19.79 -1.53 8.37
C ASP A 147 -18.58 -0.63 8.65
N ARG A 148 -17.43 -0.91 8.00
CA ARG A 148 -16.22 -0.08 8.15
C ARG A 148 -16.45 1.33 7.60
N PRO A 149 -15.72 2.35 8.09
CA PRO A 149 -15.71 3.67 7.48
C PRO A 149 -15.30 3.60 6.00
N TYR A 150 -15.89 4.45 5.15
CA TYR A 150 -15.46 4.61 3.77
C TYR A 150 -14.08 5.24 3.73
N SER A 151 -13.13 4.57 3.07
CA SER A 151 -11.79 5.12 2.85
C SER A 151 -11.83 6.19 1.77
N VAL A 152 -11.27 7.36 2.06
CA VAL A 152 -11.32 8.53 1.18
C VAL A 152 -9.93 9.05 0.86
N ALA A 153 -9.72 9.47 -0.37
CA ALA A 153 -8.58 10.30 -0.76
C ALA A 153 -9.08 11.64 -1.32
N VAL A 154 -8.38 12.72 -0.95
CA VAL A 154 -8.66 14.07 -1.42
C VAL A 154 -7.49 14.54 -2.26
N ILE A 155 -7.74 15.03 -3.48
CA ILE A 155 -6.73 15.58 -4.38
C ILE A 155 -7.07 17.03 -4.69
N THR A 156 -6.18 17.96 -4.33
CA THR A 156 -6.25 19.36 -4.72
C THR A 156 -5.29 19.61 -5.88
N LEU A 157 -5.78 20.22 -6.96
CA LEU A 157 -4.97 20.70 -8.08
C LEU A 157 -4.83 22.22 -7.99
N SER A 158 -3.61 22.71 -7.89
CA SER A 158 -3.31 24.14 -7.87
C SER A 158 -1.83 24.40 -8.04
N ASP A 159 -1.43 25.01 -9.15
CA ASP A 159 -0.05 25.46 -9.38
C ASP A 159 0.46 26.37 -8.26
N LYS A 160 -0.35 27.35 -7.85
CA LYS A 160 0.05 28.32 -6.81
C LYS A 160 0.20 27.71 -5.42
N ALA A 161 -0.72 26.81 -5.04
CA ALA A 161 -0.61 26.15 -3.76
C ALA A 161 0.56 25.14 -3.76
N PHE A 162 0.76 24.42 -4.86
CA PHE A 162 1.89 23.50 -5.02
C PHE A 162 3.24 24.22 -4.98
N ALA A 163 3.32 25.45 -5.53
CA ALA A 163 4.53 26.28 -5.46
C ALA A 163 4.72 26.98 -4.10
N GLY A 164 3.78 26.83 -3.16
CA GLY A 164 3.82 27.51 -1.86
C GLY A 164 3.50 29.02 -1.92
N GLU A 165 2.94 29.50 -3.02
CA GLU A 165 2.56 30.91 -3.19
C GLU A 165 1.25 31.28 -2.49
N ARG A 166 0.45 30.29 -2.15
CA ARG A 166 -0.76 30.41 -1.33
C ARG A 166 -1.08 29.10 -0.62
N ASP A 167 -1.90 29.18 0.43
CA ASP A 167 -2.37 27.99 1.14
C ASP A 167 -3.42 27.22 0.34
N ASP A 168 -3.42 25.88 0.47
CA ASP A 168 -4.54 25.06 0.04
C ASP A 168 -5.69 25.20 1.04
N LEU A 169 -6.78 25.84 0.60
CA LEU A 169 -7.99 25.97 1.40
C LEU A 169 -9.06 24.94 1.02
N SER A 170 -8.94 24.35 -0.16
CA SER A 170 -9.96 23.45 -0.73
C SER A 170 -9.88 22.05 -0.12
N GLY A 171 -8.69 21.47 -0.02
CA GLY A 171 -8.48 20.18 0.61
C GLY A 171 -8.99 20.14 2.05
N PRO A 172 -8.53 21.04 2.94
CA PRO A 172 -9.03 21.12 4.31
C PRO A 172 -10.54 21.39 4.43
N ALA A 173 -11.14 22.14 3.48
CA ALA A 173 -12.58 22.35 3.48
C ALA A 173 -13.35 21.05 3.18
N ILE A 174 -12.89 20.25 2.23
CA ILE A 174 -13.46 18.93 1.93
C ILE A 174 -13.34 18.00 3.14
N GLU A 175 -12.17 17.93 3.78
CA GLU A 175 -11.96 17.12 4.98
C GLU A 175 -12.92 17.50 6.10
N LYS A 176 -13.15 18.80 6.29
CA LYS A 176 -14.12 19.29 7.27
C LYS A 176 -15.54 18.85 6.94
N ILE A 177 -15.97 18.97 5.67
CA ILE A 177 -17.29 18.54 5.22
C ILE A 177 -17.50 17.05 5.47
N LEU A 178 -16.50 16.21 5.18
CA LEU A 178 -16.57 14.78 5.42
C LEU A 178 -16.73 14.46 6.91
N LYS A 179 -16.00 15.14 7.79
CA LYS A 179 -16.15 15.00 9.25
C LYS A 179 -17.52 15.46 9.73
N ASP A 180 -18.01 16.61 9.22
CA ASP A 180 -19.32 17.14 9.58
C ASP A 180 -20.47 16.21 9.12
N SER A 181 -20.29 15.47 8.01
CA SER A 181 -21.26 14.50 7.49
C SER A 181 -21.42 13.29 8.43
N GLU A 182 -20.38 12.90 9.14
CA GLU A 182 -20.47 11.81 10.14
C GLU A 182 -21.49 12.12 11.24
N GLU A 183 -21.52 13.37 11.71
CA GLU A 183 -22.47 13.80 12.72
C GLU A 183 -23.91 13.93 12.20
N LYS A 184 -24.08 14.33 10.92
CA LYS A 184 -25.39 14.61 10.33
C LYS A 184 -26.05 13.40 9.69
N ASP A 185 -25.28 12.63 8.94
CA ASP A 185 -25.79 11.59 8.04
C ASP A 185 -25.44 10.17 8.54
N HIS A 186 -24.70 10.06 9.65
CA HIS A 186 -24.18 8.81 10.22
C HIS A 186 -23.32 7.99 9.23
N ILE A 187 -22.71 8.66 8.23
CA ILE A 187 -21.77 8.05 7.29
C ILE A 187 -20.37 8.32 7.80
N ARG A 188 -19.62 7.25 8.08
CA ARG A 188 -18.24 7.36 8.57
C ARG A 188 -17.27 7.37 7.41
N PHE A 189 -16.36 8.35 7.41
CA PHE A 189 -15.28 8.49 6.45
C PHE A 189 -13.92 8.40 7.15
N ASP A 190 -12.99 7.68 6.53
CA ASP A 190 -11.59 7.56 6.95
C ASP A 190 -10.69 8.16 5.85
N ILE A 191 -10.18 9.36 6.07
CA ILE A 191 -9.35 10.08 5.11
C ILE A 191 -7.94 9.47 5.13
N LYS A 192 -7.66 8.63 4.14
CA LYS A 192 -6.38 7.91 4.01
C LYS A 192 -5.26 8.77 3.46
N GLU A 193 -5.56 9.67 2.54
CA GLU A 193 -4.57 10.53 1.90
C GLU A 193 -5.17 11.87 1.48
N THR A 194 -4.40 12.95 1.71
CA THR A 194 -4.64 14.26 1.12
C THR A 194 -3.43 14.60 0.25
N ILE A 195 -3.68 14.93 -1.02
CA ILE A 195 -2.64 15.10 -2.04
C ILE A 195 -2.80 16.48 -2.68
N LEU A 196 -1.73 17.25 -2.72
CA LEU A 196 -1.65 18.50 -3.45
C LEU A 196 -0.80 18.29 -4.71
N LEU A 197 -1.34 18.62 -5.87
CA LEU A 197 -0.68 18.52 -7.17
C LEU A 197 -0.64 19.84 -7.90
N PRO A 198 0.34 20.06 -8.79
CA PRO A 198 0.24 21.12 -9.78
C PRO A 198 -0.89 20.79 -10.78
N ASP A 199 -1.42 21.81 -11.44
CA ASP A 199 -2.42 21.64 -12.48
C ASP A 199 -1.86 20.81 -13.65
N GLY A 200 -2.69 19.92 -14.23
CA GLY A 200 -2.35 19.08 -15.37
C GLY A 200 -2.85 17.65 -15.26
N GLU A 201 -3.00 17.01 -16.41
CA GLU A 201 -3.63 15.69 -16.59
C GLU A 201 -2.79 14.54 -16.05
N GLU A 202 -1.51 14.48 -16.43
CA GLU A 202 -0.62 13.34 -16.16
C GLU A 202 -0.44 13.03 -14.67
N GLY A 203 -0.25 14.09 -13.85
CA GLY A 203 -0.10 13.95 -12.39
C GLY A 203 -1.36 13.39 -11.76
N LEU A 204 -2.51 13.90 -12.17
CA LEU A 204 -3.82 13.48 -11.67
C LEU A 204 -4.13 12.04 -12.07
N LYS A 205 -4.05 11.69 -13.36
CA LYS A 205 -4.26 10.30 -13.85
C LYS A 205 -3.43 9.27 -13.09
N LYS A 206 -2.16 9.58 -12.87
CA LYS A 206 -1.27 8.70 -12.12
C LYS A 206 -1.73 8.47 -10.69
N GLN A 207 -2.24 9.52 -10.01
CA GLN A 207 -2.75 9.36 -8.64
C GLN A 207 -4.10 8.64 -8.62
N LEU A 208 -5.00 8.93 -9.57
CA LEU A 208 -6.29 8.23 -9.67
C LEU A 208 -6.08 6.72 -9.84
N ILE A 209 -5.24 6.30 -10.79
CA ILE A 209 -4.91 4.88 -11.00
C ILE A 209 -4.31 4.27 -9.72
N ARG A 210 -3.37 4.97 -9.08
CA ARG A 210 -2.76 4.46 -7.84
C ARG A 210 -3.78 4.29 -6.71
N LEU A 211 -4.64 5.28 -6.54
CA LEU A 211 -5.67 5.26 -5.47
C LEU A 211 -6.74 4.20 -5.75
N ALA A 212 -7.17 4.05 -7.00
CA ALA A 212 -8.17 3.06 -7.40
C ALA A 212 -7.61 1.63 -7.38
N ASP A 213 -6.47 1.38 -8.05
CA ASP A 213 -5.99 0.01 -8.29
C ASP A 213 -5.11 -0.54 -7.16
N GLN A 214 -4.30 0.31 -6.53
CA GLN A 214 -3.33 -0.15 -5.53
C GLN A 214 -3.79 0.12 -4.09
N ARG A 215 -4.41 1.29 -3.85
CA ARG A 215 -4.92 1.66 -2.52
C ARG A 215 -6.37 1.23 -2.31
N GLN A 216 -7.10 1.02 -3.40
CA GLN A 216 -8.52 0.61 -3.41
C GLN A 216 -9.37 1.46 -2.46
N VAL A 217 -9.18 2.79 -2.49
CA VAL A 217 -10.01 3.69 -1.71
C VAL A 217 -11.45 3.70 -2.25
N ASP A 218 -12.42 3.80 -1.35
CA ASP A 218 -13.84 3.75 -1.72
C ASP A 218 -14.30 5.03 -2.43
N LEU A 219 -13.67 6.17 -2.13
CA LEU A 219 -14.04 7.47 -2.68
C LEU A 219 -12.79 8.32 -2.94
N ILE A 220 -12.70 8.88 -4.15
CA ILE A 220 -11.68 9.87 -4.52
C ILE A 220 -12.39 11.18 -4.82
N LEU A 221 -12.05 12.23 -4.08
CA LEU A 221 -12.56 13.59 -4.30
C LEU A 221 -11.45 14.44 -4.91
N THR A 222 -11.76 15.12 -6.02
CA THR A 222 -10.85 16.03 -6.68
C THR A 222 -11.38 17.46 -6.60
N THR A 223 -10.51 18.44 -6.43
CA THR A 223 -10.84 19.88 -6.46
C THR A 223 -9.74 20.67 -7.16
N GLY A 224 -10.13 21.75 -7.86
CA GLY A 224 -9.24 22.56 -8.69
C GLY A 224 -9.07 22.02 -10.10
N GLY A 225 -8.38 22.77 -10.97
CA GLY A 225 -8.12 22.41 -12.37
C GLY A 225 -9.39 22.22 -13.21
N THR A 226 -10.48 22.93 -12.92
CA THR A 226 -11.79 22.81 -13.60
C THR A 226 -12.17 24.07 -14.42
N GLY A 227 -11.25 25.01 -14.57
CA GLY A 227 -11.47 26.24 -15.34
C GLY A 227 -11.20 26.10 -16.84
N PHE A 228 -10.91 27.23 -17.51
CA PHE A 228 -10.68 27.28 -18.96
C PHE A 228 -9.20 27.42 -19.34
N ALA A 229 -8.28 27.35 -18.39
CA ALA A 229 -6.87 27.38 -18.71
C ALA A 229 -6.43 26.06 -19.36
N PRO A 230 -5.44 26.06 -20.27
CA PRO A 230 -5.01 24.81 -20.95
C PRO A 230 -4.54 23.69 -20.03
N ARG A 231 -4.25 24.00 -18.76
CA ARG A 231 -3.82 23.02 -17.74
C ARG A 231 -4.95 22.60 -16.80
N ASP A 232 -6.12 23.21 -16.89
CA ASP A 232 -7.31 22.83 -16.14
C ASP A 232 -7.95 21.60 -16.81
N MET A 233 -7.42 20.42 -16.52
CA MET A 233 -7.72 19.15 -17.18
C MET A 233 -8.34 18.12 -16.21
N THR A 234 -8.86 18.58 -15.08
CA THR A 234 -9.43 17.64 -14.07
C THR A 234 -10.60 16.83 -14.61
N PRO A 235 -11.59 17.41 -15.34
CA PRO A 235 -12.68 16.61 -15.90
C PRO A 235 -12.20 15.58 -16.92
N GLU A 236 -11.24 15.90 -17.78
CA GLU A 236 -10.69 15.04 -18.80
C GLU A 236 -9.86 13.92 -18.20
N ALA A 237 -9.14 14.20 -17.11
CA ALA A 237 -8.32 13.20 -16.42
C ALA A 237 -9.16 12.21 -15.61
N THR A 238 -10.40 12.54 -15.27
CA THR A 238 -11.32 11.70 -14.49
C THR A 238 -12.26 10.87 -15.34
N ASN A 239 -12.35 11.15 -16.64
CA ASN A 239 -13.10 10.36 -17.63
C ASN A 239 -12.26 9.24 -18.22
#